data_4188baf107be77ef4982b33d91dab980
#
_entry.id   4188baf107be77ef4982b33d91dab980
#
_cell.length_a   1.000
_cell.length_b   1.000
_cell.length_c   1.000
_cell.angle_alpha   90.00
_cell.angle_beta   90.00
_cell.angle_gamma   90.00
#
_symmetry.space_group_name_H-M   'P 1'
#
loop_
_entity.id
_entity.type
_entity.pdbx_description
1 polymer ?
#
loop_
_entity_poly.entity_id
_entity_poly.type
_entity_poly.pdbx_seq_one_letter_code
_entity_poly.pdbx_strand_id
1 'polypeptide(L)'
;IVIMSISTFCIGLIPSYDTIGIWAPILLLICKMAQGFSVGGEYTGASIFVAEYSPDRKRGFMGSWLDFGSIAGFVLGAGVVVLISTIVGEANFLDWGWRIPFFIALPLGIIGLYLRHALEETPAFQQHVDKLEQGDREGLQDGPKVSFKEIVTKYWRSLLTCIGLVIATNVTYYMLLTYMPSYLSHNLHYSEDHGVL
;
A
#
# COMPACT_ATOMS: atom_id res chain seq x y z
N ILE A 1 6.12 -1.53 6.08
CA ILE A 1 6.43 -2.92 5.67
C ILE A 1 6.02 -3.92 6.75
N VAL A 2 6.53 -3.84 8.00
CA VAL A 2 6.26 -4.83 9.06
C VAL A 2 4.77 -4.96 9.36
N ILE A 3 4.09 -3.86 9.65
CA ILE A 3 2.65 -3.85 9.94
C ILE A 3 1.85 -4.41 8.76
N MET A 4 2.19 -4.02 7.54
CA MET A 4 1.54 -4.49 6.32
C MET A 4 1.70 -6.01 6.14
N SER A 5 2.93 -6.53 6.30
CA SER A 5 3.21 -7.97 6.13
C SER A 5 2.53 -8.81 7.20
N ILE A 6 2.58 -8.39 8.48
CA ILE A 6 1.91 -9.08 9.57
C ILE A 6 0.39 -9.06 9.38
N SER A 7 -0.18 -7.90 9.04
CA SER A 7 -1.63 -7.80 8.82
C SER A 7 -2.09 -8.66 7.64
N THR A 8 -1.31 -8.70 6.56
CA THR A 8 -1.61 -9.56 5.40
C THR A 8 -1.52 -11.04 5.78
N PHE A 9 -0.49 -11.44 6.49
CA PHE A 9 -0.34 -12.82 7.00
C PHE A 9 -1.49 -13.21 7.93
N CYS A 10 -1.90 -12.31 8.85
CA CYS A 10 -3.02 -12.55 9.75
C CYS A 10 -4.34 -12.78 9.01
N ILE A 11 -4.57 -12.15 7.85
CA ILE A 11 -5.75 -12.42 7.02
C ILE A 11 -5.82 -13.90 6.64
N GLY A 12 -4.68 -14.50 6.26
CA GLY A 12 -4.63 -15.93 5.93
C GLY A 12 -4.92 -16.87 7.11
N LEU A 13 -4.78 -16.39 8.35
CA LEU A 13 -5.07 -17.15 9.57
C LEU A 13 -6.51 -17.04 10.03
N ILE A 14 -7.30 -16.10 9.49
CA ILE A 14 -8.70 -15.90 9.92
C ILE A 14 -9.51 -17.18 9.61
N PRO A 15 -10.19 -17.77 10.62
CA PRO A 15 -11.09 -18.88 10.38
C PRO A 15 -12.28 -18.47 9.52
N SER A 16 -12.94 -19.45 8.90
CA SER A 16 -14.12 -19.20 8.08
C SER A 16 -15.29 -18.66 8.90
N TYR A 17 -16.21 -18.00 8.22
CA TYR A 17 -17.44 -17.47 8.84
C TYR A 17 -18.24 -18.56 9.58
N ASP A 18 -18.25 -19.78 9.05
CA ASP A 18 -18.95 -20.91 9.66
C ASP A 18 -18.39 -21.31 11.04
N THR A 19 -17.13 -20.98 11.30
CA THR A 19 -16.44 -21.31 12.57
C THR A 19 -16.60 -20.21 13.64
N ILE A 20 -16.41 -18.96 13.25
CA ILE A 20 -16.37 -17.82 14.21
C ILE A 20 -17.44 -16.77 13.96
N GLY A 21 -18.32 -16.98 12.96
CA GLY A 21 -19.45 -16.09 12.67
C GLY A 21 -19.01 -14.67 12.39
N ILE A 22 -19.69 -13.68 13.01
CA ILE A 22 -19.48 -12.24 12.79
C ILE A 22 -18.05 -11.76 13.11
N TRP A 23 -17.28 -12.52 13.88
CA TRP A 23 -15.90 -12.15 14.19
C TRP A 23 -14.97 -12.25 12.98
N ALA A 24 -15.27 -13.11 11.99
CA ALA A 24 -14.46 -13.23 10.78
C ALA A 24 -14.38 -11.90 10.01
N PRO A 25 -15.49 -11.24 9.62
CA PRO A 25 -15.44 -9.94 8.95
C PRO A 25 -14.90 -8.82 9.83
N ILE A 26 -15.11 -8.87 11.15
CA ILE A 26 -14.54 -7.86 12.07
C ILE A 26 -13.00 -7.95 12.08
N LEU A 27 -12.44 -9.14 12.22
CA LEU A 27 -11.00 -9.35 12.19
C LEU A 27 -10.40 -8.97 10.84
N LEU A 28 -11.08 -9.32 9.74
CA LEU A 28 -10.68 -8.91 8.40
C LEU A 28 -10.65 -7.38 8.27
N LEU A 29 -11.67 -6.68 8.79
CA LEU A 29 -11.71 -5.23 8.77
C LEU A 29 -10.56 -4.60 9.56
N ILE A 30 -10.26 -5.12 10.75
CA ILE A 30 -9.13 -4.66 11.57
C ILE A 30 -7.80 -4.83 10.81
N CYS A 31 -7.57 -6.01 10.21
CA CYS A 31 -6.38 -6.25 9.40
C CYS A 31 -6.31 -5.30 8.20
N LYS A 32 -7.42 -5.05 7.52
CA LYS A 32 -7.49 -4.10 6.39
C LYS A 32 -7.23 -2.66 6.81
N MET A 33 -7.71 -2.23 7.96
CA MET A 33 -7.41 -0.89 8.50
C MET A 33 -5.92 -0.76 8.83
N ALA A 34 -5.32 -1.78 9.44
CA ALA A 34 -3.88 -1.79 9.73
C ALA A 34 -3.03 -1.76 8.44
N GLN A 35 -3.43 -2.51 7.40
CA GLN A 35 -2.80 -2.44 6.07
C GLN A 35 -2.89 -1.03 5.49
N GLY A 36 -4.09 -0.43 5.48
CA GLY A 36 -4.31 0.92 4.93
C GLY A 36 -3.48 1.98 5.63
N PHE A 37 -3.38 1.92 6.95
CA PHE A 37 -2.53 2.81 7.73
C PHE A 37 -1.05 2.68 7.33
N SER A 38 -0.56 1.45 7.18
CA SER A 38 0.83 1.18 6.80
C SER A 38 1.15 1.66 5.37
N VAL A 39 0.26 1.38 4.42
CA VAL A 39 0.43 1.78 3.02
C VAL A 39 0.49 3.30 2.87
N GLY A 40 -0.34 4.06 3.60
CA GLY A 40 -0.33 5.52 3.54
C GLY A 40 1.02 6.12 3.90
N GLY A 41 1.66 5.66 4.98
CA GLY A 41 2.99 6.11 5.37
C GLY A 41 4.09 5.65 4.43
N GLU A 42 3.99 4.43 3.92
CA GLU A 42 5.01 3.81 3.07
C GLU A 42 5.05 4.42 1.66
N TYR A 43 3.89 4.64 1.05
CA TYR A 43 3.79 5.28 -0.27
C TYR A 43 4.30 6.73 -0.24
N THR A 44 3.92 7.49 0.79
CA THR A 44 4.39 8.86 0.97
C THR A 44 5.90 8.92 1.19
N GLY A 45 6.44 8.03 2.05
CA GLY A 45 7.87 7.92 2.28
C GLY A 45 8.66 7.57 1.02
N ALA A 46 8.17 6.62 0.22
CA ALA A 46 8.77 6.25 -1.06
C ALA A 46 8.73 7.41 -2.08
N SER A 47 7.64 8.18 -2.12
CA SER A 47 7.50 9.34 -3.00
C SER A 47 8.52 10.43 -2.65
N ILE A 48 8.71 10.72 -1.36
CA ILE A 48 9.71 11.68 -0.89
C ILE A 48 11.11 11.18 -1.24
N PHE A 49 11.42 9.91 -0.95
CA PHE A 49 12.71 9.30 -1.25
C PHE A 49 13.06 9.43 -2.73
N VAL A 50 12.14 9.05 -3.62
CA VAL A 50 12.34 9.16 -5.07
C VAL A 50 12.51 10.63 -5.50
N ALA A 51 11.76 11.56 -4.92
CA ALA A 51 11.87 12.98 -5.24
C ALA A 51 13.23 13.56 -4.82
N GLU A 52 13.79 13.14 -3.69
CA GLU A 52 15.07 13.61 -3.16
C GLU A 52 16.28 13.04 -3.92
N TYR A 53 16.22 11.77 -4.33
CA TYR A 53 17.28 11.13 -5.11
C TYR A 53 17.25 11.46 -6.60
N SER A 54 16.12 11.97 -7.10
CA SER A 54 15.95 12.20 -8.53
C SER A 54 16.52 13.54 -8.97
N PRO A 55 17.26 13.59 -10.09
CA PRO A 55 17.64 14.86 -10.72
C PRO A 55 16.40 15.69 -11.09
N ASP A 56 16.46 17.02 -10.95
CA ASP A 56 15.34 17.93 -11.15
C ASP A 56 14.60 17.72 -12.47
N ARG A 57 15.33 17.44 -13.55
CA ARG A 57 14.74 17.23 -14.89
C ARG A 57 14.03 15.87 -15.06
N LYS A 58 14.27 14.90 -14.16
CA LYS A 58 13.77 13.52 -14.27
C LYS A 58 12.85 13.11 -13.11
N ARG A 59 12.52 14.02 -12.20
CA ARG A 59 11.68 13.72 -11.03
C ARG A 59 10.35 13.08 -11.40
N GLY A 60 9.66 13.62 -12.42
CA GLY A 60 8.39 13.06 -12.87
C GLY A 60 8.52 11.64 -13.45
N PHE A 61 9.56 11.40 -14.24
CA PHE A 61 9.83 10.07 -14.78
C PHE A 61 10.20 9.06 -13.66
N MET A 62 11.02 9.46 -12.71
CA MET A 62 11.37 8.59 -11.58
C MET A 62 10.15 8.35 -10.67
N GLY A 63 9.31 9.37 -10.45
CA GLY A 63 8.06 9.22 -9.68
C GLY A 63 7.07 8.25 -10.32
N SER A 64 6.98 8.18 -11.65
CA SER A 64 6.08 7.25 -12.34
C SER A 64 6.43 5.77 -12.12
N TRP A 65 7.66 5.45 -11.70
CA TRP A 65 8.04 4.07 -11.33
C TRP A 65 7.30 3.57 -10.08
N LEU A 66 6.85 4.48 -9.20
CA LEU A 66 6.03 4.10 -8.04
C LEU A 66 4.67 3.58 -8.48
N ASP A 67 4.02 4.28 -9.41
CA ASP A 67 2.74 3.86 -9.95
C ASP A 67 2.88 2.59 -10.79
N PHE A 68 3.93 2.51 -11.62
CA PHE A 68 4.27 1.29 -12.34
C PHE A 68 4.47 0.10 -11.40
N GLY A 69 5.22 0.29 -10.31
CA GLY A 69 5.42 -0.75 -9.30
C GLY A 69 4.13 -1.20 -8.63
N SER A 70 3.21 -0.27 -8.38
CA SER A 70 1.90 -0.58 -7.80
C SER A 70 1.04 -1.43 -8.75
N ILE A 71 0.99 -1.06 -10.03
CA ILE A 71 0.24 -1.81 -11.05
C ILE A 71 0.89 -3.17 -11.31
N ALA A 72 2.22 -3.22 -11.43
CA ALA A 72 2.96 -4.48 -11.58
C ALA A 72 2.73 -5.42 -10.39
N GLY A 73 2.71 -4.87 -9.17
CA GLY A 73 2.37 -5.63 -7.96
C GLY A 73 0.95 -6.21 -7.99
N PHE A 74 -0.01 -5.45 -8.50
CA PHE A 74 -1.38 -5.94 -8.67
C PHE A 74 -1.45 -7.10 -9.67
N VAL A 75 -0.80 -6.96 -10.83
CA VAL A 75 -0.75 -8.01 -11.86
C VAL A 75 -0.04 -9.26 -11.35
N LEU A 76 1.09 -9.10 -10.65
CA LEU A 76 1.80 -10.23 -10.05
C LEU A 76 0.96 -10.93 -8.98
N GLY A 77 0.26 -10.17 -8.15
CA GLY A 77 -0.65 -10.72 -7.14
C GLY A 77 -1.78 -11.53 -7.76
N ALA A 78 -2.43 -11.00 -8.80
CA ALA A 78 -3.45 -11.72 -9.56
C ALA A 78 -2.88 -12.98 -10.21
N GLY A 79 -1.69 -12.89 -10.82
CA GLY A 79 -0.98 -14.04 -11.41
C GLY A 79 -0.69 -15.15 -10.39
N VAL A 80 -0.28 -14.80 -9.18
CA VAL A 80 -0.05 -15.78 -8.09
C VAL A 80 -1.36 -16.48 -7.71
N VAL A 81 -2.47 -15.74 -7.62
CA VAL A 81 -3.78 -16.32 -7.33
C VAL A 81 -4.19 -17.31 -8.41
N VAL A 82 -4.10 -16.93 -9.69
CA VAL A 82 -4.41 -17.80 -10.84
C VAL A 82 -3.50 -19.04 -10.86
N LEU A 83 -2.20 -18.86 -10.64
CA LEU A 83 -1.25 -19.97 -10.59
C LEU A 83 -1.62 -20.99 -9.50
N ILE A 84 -1.91 -20.51 -8.30
CA ILE A 84 -2.26 -21.38 -7.17
C ILE A 84 -3.60 -22.06 -7.42
N SER A 85 -4.62 -21.36 -7.93
CA SER A 85 -5.92 -21.95 -8.24
C SER A 85 -5.81 -23.06 -9.30
N THR A 86 -4.94 -22.88 -10.28
CA THR A 86 -4.68 -23.89 -11.33
C THR A 86 -3.96 -25.13 -10.78
N ILE A 87 -2.98 -24.95 -9.89
CA ILE A 87 -2.19 -26.04 -9.31
C ILE A 87 -3.02 -26.84 -8.29
N VAL A 88 -3.75 -26.16 -7.43
CA VAL A 88 -4.48 -26.76 -6.30
C VAL A 88 -5.87 -27.29 -6.76
N GLY A 89 -6.38 -26.75 -7.85
CA GLY A 89 -7.73 -26.98 -8.35
C GLY A 89 -8.76 -26.09 -7.66
N GLU A 90 -9.79 -25.74 -8.40
CA GLU A 90 -10.78 -24.71 -8.01
C GLU A 90 -11.50 -25.04 -6.69
N ALA A 91 -11.89 -26.29 -6.49
CA ALA A 91 -12.57 -26.74 -5.28
C ALA A 91 -11.68 -26.61 -4.02
N ASN A 92 -10.44 -27.06 -4.10
CA ASN A 92 -9.49 -26.97 -2.99
C ASN A 92 -9.01 -25.53 -2.76
N PHE A 93 -8.97 -24.71 -3.82
CA PHE A 93 -8.62 -23.29 -3.69
C PHE A 93 -9.67 -22.54 -2.87
N LEU A 94 -10.96 -22.76 -3.11
CA LEU A 94 -12.06 -22.16 -2.34
C LEU A 94 -12.09 -22.62 -0.88
N ASP A 95 -11.68 -23.85 -0.62
CA ASP A 95 -11.70 -24.41 0.74
C ASP A 95 -10.54 -23.90 1.60
N TRP A 96 -9.29 -24.01 1.13
CA TRP A 96 -8.12 -23.62 1.90
C TRP A 96 -7.03 -22.91 1.09
N GLY A 97 -6.96 -23.12 -0.22
CA GLY A 97 -5.88 -22.64 -1.09
C GLY A 97 -5.77 -21.10 -1.16
N TRP A 98 -6.88 -20.37 -0.96
CA TRP A 98 -6.90 -18.92 -0.93
C TRP A 98 -6.02 -18.30 0.18
N ARG A 99 -5.64 -19.08 1.18
CA ARG A 99 -4.75 -18.63 2.27
C ARG A 99 -3.29 -18.56 1.87
N ILE A 100 -2.87 -19.36 0.88
CA ILE A 100 -1.47 -19.45 0.45
C ILE A 100 -0.89 -18.10 0.04
N PRO A 101 -1.55 -17.27 -0.80
CA PRO A 101 -1.05 -15.95 -1.17
C PRO A 101 -0.77 -15.05 0.04
N PHE A 102 -1.61 -15.14 1.08
CA PHE A 102 -1.42 -14.35 2.30
C PHE A 102 -0.22 -14.82 3.13
N PHE A 103 0.09 -16.11 3.12
CA PHE A 103 1.27 -16.64 3.80
C PHE A 103 2.57 -16.25 3.09
N ILE A 104 2.55 -16.10 1.77
CA ILE A 104 3.69 -15.62 0.98
C ILE A 104 4.02 -14.16 1.32
N ALA A 105 3.08 -13.39 1.83
CA ALA A 105 3.32 -11.99 2.22
C ALA A 105 4.35 -11.85 3.35
N LEU A 106 4.47 -12.83 4.25
CA LEU A 106 5.42 -12.77 5.36
C LEU A 106 6.89 -12.83 4.89
N PRO A 107 7.33 -13.85 4.12
CA PRO A 107 8.69 -13.87 3.57
C PRO A 107 8.98 -12.68 2.65
N LEU A 108 8.03 -12.23 1.85
CA LEU A 108 8.18 -11.02 1.04
C LEU A 108 8.39 -9.77 1.92
N GLY A 109 7.67 -9.68 3.04
CA GLY A 109 7.86 -8.61 4.00
C GLY A 109 9.24 -8.61 4.66
N ILE A 110 9.79 -9.79 4.97
CA ILE A 110 11.16 -9.93 5.49
C ILE A 110 12.18 -9.45 4.45
N ILE A 111 12.01 -9.85 3.19
CA ILE A 111 12.86 -9.39 2.09
C ILE A 111 12.77 -7.87 1.94
N GLY A 112 11.55 -7.31 1.96
CA GLY A 112 11.34 -5.86 1.89
C GLY A 112 11.98 -5.11 3.05
N LEU A 113 11.92 -5.66 4.27
CA LEU A 113 12.57 -5.08 5.44
C LEU A 113 14.10 -5.12 5.32
N TYR A 114 14.64 -6.23 4.84
CA TYR A 114 16.07 -6.36 4.57
C TYR A 114 16.56 -5.34 3.53
N LEU A 115 15.84 -5.21 2.42
CA LEU A 115 16.16 -4.21 1.39
C LEU A 115 16.11 -2.78 1.95
N ARG A 116 15.12 -2.47 2.80
CA ARG A 116 15.02 -1.16 3.42
C ARG A 116 16.19 -0.85 4.38
N HIS A 117 16.68 -1.85 5.09
CA HIS A 117 17.88 -1.68 5.92
C HIS A 117 19.17 -1.54 5.11
N ALA A 118 19.19 -2.11 3.90
CA ALA A 118 20.34 -2.00 3.00
C ALA A 118 20.37 -0.68 2.21
N LEU A 119 19.27 0.08 2.17
CA LEU A 119 19.22 1.39 1.56
C LEU A 119 19.78 2.44 2.54
N GLU A 120 20.72 3.23 2.05
CA GLU A 120 21.27 4.37 2.78
C GLU A 120 20.21 5.47 2.93
N GLU A 121 20.30 6.22 4.02
CA GLU A 121 19.46 7.42 4.24
C GLU A 121 19.70 8.46 3.14
N THR A 122 18.66 9.25 2.83
CA THR A 122 18.78 10.28 1.79
C THR A 122 19.83 11.33 2.16
N PRO A 123 20.59 11.83 1.18
CA PRO A 123 21.58 12.88 1.43
C PRO A 123 20.99 14.12 2.11
N ALA A 124 19.74 14.45 1.82
CA ALA A 124 19.02 15.54 2.45
C ALA A 124 18.76 15.27 3.95
N PHE A 125 18.38 14.04 4.28
CA PHE A 125 18.19 13.63 5.67
C PHE A 125 19.51 13.58 6.44
N GLN A 126 20.57 13.01 5.84
CA GLN A 126 21.91 12.98 6.44
C GLN A 126 22.42 14.38 6.76
N GLN A 127 22.33 15.33 5.83
CA GLN A 127 22.69 16.73 6.08
C GLN A 127 21.89 17.36 7.22
N HIS A 128 20.64 16.95 7.39
CA HIS A 128 19.80 17.45 8.47
C HIS A 128 20.24 16.87 9.82
N VAL A 129 20.56 15.59 9.86
CA VAL A 129 21.10 14.92 11.07
C VAL A 129 22.45 15.49 11.45
N ASP A 130 23.36 15.65 10.49
CA ASP A 130 24.70 16.22 10.71
C ASP A 130 24.63 17.63 11.31
N LYS A 131 23.72 18.48 10.84
CA LYS A 131 23.46 19.80 11.40
C LYS A 131 22.94 19.73 12.84
N LEU A 132 22.09 18.75 13.14
CA LEU A 132 21.59 18.50 14.49
C LEU A 132 22.71 18.09 15.46
N GLU A 133 23.60 17.20 15.00
CA GLU A 133 24.73 16.71 15.80
C GLU A 133 25.81 17.77 16.03
N GLN A 134 26.05 18.64 15.05
CA GLN A 134 26.98 19.75 15.16
C GLN A 134 26.50 20.86 16.09
N GLY A 135 25.32 20.71 16.68
CA GLY A 135 24.80 21.67 17.66
C GLY A 135 24.31 22.99 17.06
N ASP A 136 24.19 23.06 15.75
CA ASP A 136 23.71 24.24 15.03
C ASP A 136 22.18 24.36 15.15
N ARG A 137 21.75 24.48 16.42
CA ARG A 137 20.31 24.60 16.76
C ARG A 137 19.70 25.90 16.29
N GLU A 138 20.52 26.91 15.98
CA GLU A 138 20.05 28.20 15.49
C GLU A 138 19.56 28.12 14.05
N GLY A 139 20.22 27.33 13.19
CA GLY A 139 19.77 27.10 11.81
C GLY A 139 18.52 26.23 11.70
N LEU A 140 18.15 25.50 12.76
CA LEU A 140 16.96 24.66 12.82
C LEU A 140 15.73 25.37 13.42
N GLN A 141 15.92 26.53 14.04
CA GLN A 141 14.81 27.32 14.58
C GLN A 141 14.02 28.06 13.49
N ASP A 142 14.60 28.24 12.30
CA ASP A 142 13.94 28.88 11.15
C ASP A 142 13.06 27.94 10.32
N GLY A 143 13.10 26.63 10.52
CA GLY A 143 12.09 25.74 10.00
C GLY A 143 10.81 25.86 10.84
N PRO A 144 9.65 26.21 10.26
CA PRO A 144 8.43 26.33 11.03
C PRO A 144 8.17 25.00 11.74
N LYS A 145 8.31 24.95 13.08
CA LYS A 145 7.81 23.85 13.91
C LYS A 145 6.29 23.83 13.83
N VAL A 146 5.76 23.42 12.69
CA VAL A 146 4.33 23.41 12.47
C VAL A 146 3.76 22.26 13.28
N SER A 147 3.11 22.59 14.38
CA SER A 147 2.39 21.59 15.18
C SER A 147 1.29 20.96 14.34
N PHE A 148 1.04 19.66 14.50
CA PHE A 148 -0.06 18.96 13.84
C PHE A 148 -1.39 19.72 13.98
N LYS A 149 -1.63 20.29 15.17
CA LYS A 149 -2.81 21.12 15.44
C LYS A 149 -2.84 22.38 14.56
N GLU A 150 -1.70 23.00 14.31
CA GLU A 150 -1.59 24.18 13.45
C GLU A 150 -1.80 23.85 11.98
N ILE A 151 -1.31 22.69 11.51
CA ILE A 151 -1.60 22.19 10.15
C ILE A 151 -3.10 22.02 9.95
N VAL A 152 -3.75 21.35 10.89
CA VAL A 152 -5.20 21.08 10.81
C VAL A 152 -6.03 22.37 10.88
N THR A 153 -5.66 23.31 11.73
CA THR A 153 -6.44 24.54 11.93
C THR A 153 -6.20 25.59 10.84
N LYS A 154 -4.93 25.77 10.41
CA LYS A 154 -4.57 26.81 9.46
C LYS A 154 -4.76 26.39 8.00
N TYR A 155 -4.49 25.10 7.68
CA TYR A 155 -4.51 24.58 6.32
C TYR A 155 -5.68 23.60 6.04
N TRP A 156 -6.73 23.66 6.83
CA TRP A 156 -7.87 22.74 6.71
C TRP A 156 -8.52 22.71 5.31
N ARG A 157 -8.56 23.87 4.60
CA ARG A 157 -9.09 23.93 3.23
C ARG A 157 -8.23 23.14 2.26
N SER A 158 -6.91 23.30 2.34
CA SER A 158 -5.98 22.54 1.51
C SER A 158 -6.03 21.05 1.83
N LEU A 159 -6.17 20.69 3.12
CA LEU A 159 -6.35 19.31 3.54
C LEU A 159 -7.63 18.71 2.96
N LEU A 160 -8.75 19.41 3.03
CA LEU A 160 -10.01 18.94 2.44
C LEU A 160 -9.91 18.79 0.92
N THR A 161 -9.25 19.73 0.23
CA THR A 161 -9.03 19.63 -1.21
C THR A 161 -8.17 18.40 -1.55
N CYS A 162 -7.07 18.16 -0.83
CA CYS A 162 -6.25 16.98 -1.00
C CYS A 162 -7.03 15.69 -0.72
N ILE A 163 -7.80 15.64 0.36
CA ILE A 163 -8.66 14.49 0.70
C ILE A 163 -9.66 14.24 -0.43
N GLY A 164 -10.33 15.29 -0.91
CA GLY A 164 -11.30 15.16 -2.02
C GLY A 164 -10.67 14.63 -3.31
N LEU A 165 -9.49 15.12 -3.67
CA LEU A 165 -8.74 14.64 -4.85
C LEU A 165 -8.33 13.17 -4.69
N VAL A 166 -7.79 12.80 -3.53
CA VAL A 166 -7.38 11.42 -3.24
C VAL A 166 -8.58 10.47 -3.26
N ILE A 167 -9.71 10.87 -2.67
CA ILE A 167 -10.95 10.08 -2.72
C ILE A 167 -11.41 9.91 -4.17
N ALA A 168 -11.49 10.99 -4.94
CA ALA A 168 -11.96 10.93 -6.34
C ALA A 168 -11.07 10.01 -7.19
N THR A 169 -9.76 10.12 -7.07
CA THR A 169 -8.80 9.30 -7.83
C THR A 169 -8.89 7.82 -7.43
N ASN A 170 -8.91 7.53 -6.13
CA ASN A 170 -8.97 6.16 -5.65
C ASN A 170 -10.31 5.48 -5.94
N VAL A 171 -11.44 6.19 -5.76
CA VAL A 171 -12.77 5.65 -6.10
C VAL A 171 -12.83 5.30 -7.59
N THR A 172 -12.36 6.19 -8.47
CA THR A 172 -12.33 5.94 -9.91
C THR A 172 -11.44 4.73 -10.24
N TYR A 173 -10.26 4.66 -9.64
CA TYR A 173 -9.30 3.57 -9.85
C TYR A 173 -9.89 2.21 -9.44
N TYR A 174 -10.41 2.09 -8.22
CA TYR A 174 -10.97 0.84 -7.74
C TYR A 174 -12.30 0.47 -8.40
N MET A 175 -13.10 1.47 -8.81
CA MET A 175 -14.32 1.23 -9.58
C MET A 175 -14.00 0.59 -10.93
N LEU A 176 -12.99 1.09 -11.64
CA LEU A 176 -12.61 0.56 -12.94
C LEU A 176 -11.90 -0.80 -12.84
N LEU A 177 -10.92 -0.93 -11.94
CA LEU A 177 -10.07 -2.12 -11.90
C LEU A 177 -10.66 -3.29 -11.10
N THR A 178 -11.48 -3.01 -10.10
CA THR A 178 -11.99 -4.06 -9.21
C THR A 178 -13.48 -4.31 -9.37
N TYR A 179 -14.27 -3.23 -9.40
CA TYR A 179 -15.72 -3.37 -9.47
C TYR A 179 -16.22 -3.70 -10.87
N MET A 180 -15.67 -3.06 -11.90
CA MET A 180 -16.14 -3.25 -13.28
C MET A 180 -16.03 -4.71 -13.76
N PRO A 181 -14.92 -5.43 -13.59
CA PRO A 181 -14.84 -6.85 -13.94
C PRO A 181 -15.90 -7.69 -13.23
N SER A 182 -16.09 -7.48 -11.93
CA SER A 182 -17.12 -8.18 -11.15
C SER A 182 -18.53 -7.87 -11.60
N TYR A 183 -18.80 -6.62 -11.96
CA TYR A 183 -20.10 -6.19 -12.48
C TYR A 183 -20.40 -6.83 -13.86
N LEU A 184 -19.42 -6.85 -14.74
CA LEU A 184 -19.55 -7.47 -16.07
C LEU A 184 -19.81 -8.98 -15.97
N SER A 185 -19.10 -9.67 -15.08
CA SER A 185 -19.27 -11.08 -14.85
C SER A 185 -20.66 -11.41 -14.26
N HIS A 186 -21.05 -10.70 -13.18
CA HIS A 186 -22.29 -11.02 -12.45
C HIS A 186 -23.58 -10.56 -13.15
N ASN A 187 -23.57 -9.33 -13.71
CA ASN A 187 -24.80 -8.73 -14.25
C ASN A 187 -24.97 -8.93 -15.76
N LEU A 188 -23.89 -9.02 -16.51
CA LEU A 188 -23.92 -9.13 -17.96
C LEU A 188 -23.52 -10.53 -18.45
N HIS A 189 -23.21 -11.46 -17.53
CA HIS A 189 -22.81 -12.84 -17.81
C HIS A 189 -21.63 -12.97 -18.80
N TYR A 190 -20.74 -11.98 -18.83
CA TYR A 190 -19.47 -12.12 -19.53
C TYR A 190 -18.58 -13.13 -18.77
N SER A 191 -17.80 -13.92 -19.52
CA SER A 191 -16.81 -14.79 -18.89
C SER A 191 -15.77 -13.93 -18.14
N GLU A 192 -15.34 -14.40 -16.97
CA GLU A 192 -14.37 -13.68 -16.12
C GLU A 192 -13.07 -13.34 -16.86
N ASP A 193 -12.65 -14.21 -17.80
CA ASP A 193 -11.48 -14.02 -18.64
C ASP A 193 -11.56 -12.79 -19.55
N HIS A 194 -12.76 -12.38 -19.97
CA HIS A 194 -12.97 -11.17 -20.78
C HIS A 194 -13.15 -9.89 -19.97
N GLY A 195 -13.40 -10.01 -18.67
CA GLY A 195 -13.56 -8.86 -17.77
C GLY A 195 -12.23 -8.28 -17.25
N VAL A 196 -11.15 -9.04 -17.38
CA VAL A 196 -9.81 -8.67 -16.88
C VAL A 196 -8.89 -8.16 -18.01
N LEU A 197 -9.22 -8.41 -19.28
CA LEU A 197 -8.54 -7.89 -20.47
C LEU A 197 -9.15 -6.56 -20.91
#